data_16b4cc8ad6face70837e73b8dd5b9b72
#
_entry.id   16b4cc8ad6face70837e73b8dd5b9b72
#
_cell.length_a   1.000
_cell.length_b   1.000
_cell.length_c   1.000
_cell.angle_alpha   90.00
_cell.angle_beta   90.00
_cell.angle_gamma   90.00
#
_symmetry.space_group_name_H-M   'P 1'
#
loop_
_entity.id
_entity.type
_entity.pdbx_description
1 polymer ?
#
loop_
_entity_poly.entity_id
_entity_poly.type
_entity_poly.pdbx_seq_one_letter_code
_entity_poly.pdbx_strand_id
1 'polypeptide(L)'
;MALAEISSSGEVKENKISLEDFLDSLPKKLPVRDVRLLLRSPVRNVKRMPALLARPSADCFILDIEHIRLLCYRDKALVFSPDREITKSFLQDLISDLSAEEFRSLKNHSITQYYQNSRDKKTDFEHIVLESSLHNVVKKFKRHLEIIKPALDTLLQTIAQEPATYNLRRLLAFRKSLSEFELNVGHCLRLVRALMANDEDLVGLYLTHSDRKITDHEEMELLLEAYCADFEEIEAEIKTFKEMIEDTNQFVGAHLDSVRNKMIRMGLVMEMAAVALGSGAVAGQCWNE
;
A
#
# COMPACT_ATOMS: atom_id res chain seq x y z
N MET A 1 -15.12 15.85 17.02
CA MET A 1 -14.48 14.74 16.31
C MET A 1 -15.58 13.93 15.63
N ALA A 2 -15.44 13.59 14.35
CA ALA A 2 -16.42 12.76 13.64
C ALA A 2 -16.07 11.28 13.85
N LEU A 3 -17.03 10.50 14.30
CA LEU A 3 -16.95 9.06 14.55
C LEU A 3 -18.16 8.37 13.95
N ALA A 4 -17.94 7.19 13.35
CA ALA A 4 -19.01 6.27 13.03
C ALA A 4 -18.94 5.07 13.98
N GLU A 5 -20.01 4.82 14.68
CA GLU A 5 -20.21 3.63 15.49
C GLU A 5 -20.98 2.61 14.68
N ILE A 6 -20.41 1.41 14.52
CA ILE A 6 -21.00 0.30 13.79
C ILE A 6 -21.25 -0.82 14.80
N SER A 7 -22.48 -1.27 14.88
CA SER A 7 -22.83 -2.42 15.73
C SER A 7 -22.64 -3.75 14.99
N SER A 8 -22.60 -4.84 15.73
CA SER A 8 -22.57 -6.20 15.18
C SER A 8 -23.80 -6.56 14.33
N SER A 9 -24.88 -5.74 14.41
CA SER A 9 -26.08 -5.85 13.56
C SER A 9 -25.96 -5.07 12.23
N GLY A 10 -24.83 -4.41 11.97
CA GLY A 10 -24.65 -3.57 10.78
C GLY A 10 -25.27 -2.16 10.88
N GLU A 11 -25.86 -1.80 12.01
CA GLU A 11 -26.37 -0.43 12.22
C GLU A 11 -25.21 0.55 12.37
N VAL A 12 -25.26 1.66 11.61
CA VAL A 12 -24.27 2.74 11.67
C VAL A 12 -24.88 3.99 12.27
N LYS A 13 -24.21 4.52 13.27
CA LYS A 13 -24.54 5.80 13.89
C LYS A 13 -23.37 6.76 13.73
N GLU A 14 -23.55 7.78 12.90
CA GLU A 14 -22.55 8.84 12.76
C GLU A 14 -22.78 9.89 13.86
N ASN A 15 -21.79 10.04 14.73
CA ASN A 15 -21.82 10.97 15.85
C ASN A 15 -20.68 11.98 15.75
N LYS A 16 -21.00 13.27 15.98
CA LYS A 16 -19.99 14.28 16.25
C LYS A 16 -19.85 14.44 17.75
N ILE A 17 -18.85 13.82 18.34
CA ILE A 17 -18.61 13.78 19.78
C ILE A 17 -17.49 14.78 20.12
N SER A 18 -17.59 15.45 21.28
CA SER A 18 -16.48 16.26 21.80
C SER A 18 -15.30 15.36 22.17
N LEU A 19 -14.09 15.92 22.28
CA LEU A 19 -12.94 15.14 22.69
C LEU A 19 -13.08 14.64 24.13
N GLU A 20 -13.69 15.46 25.00
CA GLU A 20 -13.91 15.15 26.41
C GLU A 20 -14.91 13.99 26.56
N ASP A 21 -16.07 14.05 25.91
CA ASP A 21 -17.07 12.99 25.92
C ASP A 21 -16.50 11.67 25.35
N PHE A 22 -15.67 11.74 24.33
CA PHE A 22 -15.00 10.56 23.80
C PHE A 22 -14.03 9.94 24.82
N LEU A 23 -13.20 10.75 25.47
CA LEU A 23 -12.25 10.27 26.48
C LEU A 23 -12.98 9.64 27.68
N ASP A 24 -14.11 10.21 28.08
CA ASP A 24 -14.93 9.67 29.16
C ASP A 24 -15.65 8.36 28.77
N SER A 25 -15.93 8.16 27.49
CA SER A 25 -16.52 6.92 26.97
C SER A 25 -15.54 5.78 26.82
N LEU A 26 -14.23 6.05 26.86
CA LEU A 26 -13.19 5.03 26.71
C LEU A 26 -13.04 4.17 27.99
N PRO A 27 -12.67 2.88 27.83
CA PRO A 27 -12.32 2.07 28.98
C PRO A 27 -11.17 2.68 29.76
N LYS A 28 -11.32 2.85 31.08
CA LYS A 28 -10.30 3.42 31.97
C LYS A 28 -8.94 2.68 31.94
N LYS A 29 -8.92 1.49 31.37
CA LYS A 29 -7.72 0.64 31.23
C LYS A 29 -6.92 0.89 29.94
N LEU A 30 -7.40 1.76 29.04
CA LEU A 30 -6.69 2.06 27.81
C LEU A 30 -5.48 2.99 28.07
N PRO A 31 -4.25 2.61 27.66
CA PRO A 31 -3.09 3.45 27.84
C PRO A 31 -3.22 4.77 27.06
N VAL A 32 -2.78 5.89 27.65
CA VAL A 32 -2.78 7.22 27.02
C VAL A 32 -2.05 7.24 25.67
N ARG A 33 -1.03 6.39 25.52
CA ARG A 33 -0.31 6.23 24.25
C ARG A 33 -1.23 5.74 23.13
N ASP A 34 -2.09 4.79 23.42
CA ASP A 34 -3.00 4.17 22.45
C ASP A 34 -4.14 5.14 22.07
N VAL A 35 -4.63 5.90 23.06
CA VAL A 35 -5.57 7.00 22.80
C VAL A 35 -4.97 8.05 21.88
N ARG A 36 -3.68 8.38 22.03
CA ARG A 36 -2.98 9.29 21.12
C ARG A 36 -2.86 8.74 19.69
N LEU A 37 -2.75 7.42 19.49
CA LEU A 37 -2.79 6.82 18.16
C LEU A 37 -4.14 7.09 17.47
N LEU A 38 -5.24 6.91 18.22
CA LEU A 38 -6.59 7.15 17.72
C LEU A 38 -6.85 8.62 17.39
N LEU A 39 -6.33 9.54 18.22
CA LEU A 39 -6.56 10.97 18.09
C LEU A 39 -5.58 11.70 17.16
N ARG A 40 -4.56 11.02 16.65
CA ARG A 40 -3.60 11.64 15.73
C ARG A 40 -4.31 12.24 14.52
N SER A 41 -4.20 13.56 14.38
CA SER A 41 -4.65 14.27 13.19
C SER A 41 -3.86 13.77 11.97
N PRO A 42 -4.49 13.62 10.79
CA PRO A 42 -3.79 13.31 9.56
C PRO A 42 -2.93 14.50 9.13
N VAL A 43 -1.71 14.55 9.61
CA VAL A 43 -0.73 15.54 9.16
C VAL A 43 -0.29 15.17 7.75
N ARG A 44 -0.45 16.11 6.80
CA ARG A 44 -0.23 15.94 5.33
C ARG A 44 1.18 15.54 5.06
N ASN A 45 2.07 15.03 5.56
CA ASN A 45 3.41 14.58 5.15
C ASN A 45 4.12 13.67 6.17
N VAL A 46 3.44 13.25 7.24
CA VAL A 46 4.03 12.27 8.17
C VAL A 46 3.50 10.90 7.79
N LYS A 47 4.36 10.08 7.19
CA LYS A 47 4.08 8.66 6.97
C LYS A 47 3.88 8.00 8.32
N ARG A 48 2.74 7.32 8.45
CA ARG A 48 2.40 6.62 9.68
C ARG A 48 2.86 5.19 9.59
N MET A 49 3.42 4.70 10.67
CA MET A 49 3.59 3.26 10.85
C MET A 49 2.22 2.69 11.17
N PRO A 50 1.73 1.69 10.44
CA PRO A 50 0.50 1.00 10.78
C PRO A 50 0.66 0.33 12.15
N ALA A 51 -0.45 0.19 12.85
CA ALA A 51 -0.49 -0.42 14.16
C ALA A 51 -1.75 -1.29 14.29
N LEU A 52 -1.60 -2.49 14.80
CA LEU A 52 -2.67 -3.35 15.29
C LEU A 52 -2.29 -3.78 16.69
N LEU A 53 -3.07 -3.34 17.65
CA LEU A 53 -2.77 -3.51 19.07
C LEU A 53 -3.93 -4.19 19.76
N ALA A 54 -3.76 -5.45 20.15
CA ALA A 54 -4.68 -6.14 21.03
C ALA A 54 -4.58 -5.58 22.45
N ARG A 55 -5.71 -5.37 23.10
CA ARG A 55 -5.83 -4.89 24.47
C ARG A 55 -6.85 -5.73 25.25
N PRO A 56 -6.48 -6.96 25.62
CA PRO A 56 -7.37 -7.88 26.32
C PRO A 56 -7.90 -7.29 27.65
N SER A 57 -7.07 -6.47 28.33
CA SER A 57 -7.48 -5.80 29.58
C SER A 57 -8.58 -4.74 29.42
N ALA A 58 -8.82 -4.29 28.20
CA ALA A 58 -9.85 -3.30 27.84
C ALA A 58 -10.92 -3.88 26.90
N ASP A 59 -10.89 -5.19 26.65
CA ASP A 59 -11.78 -5.93 25.75
C ASP A 59 -11.92 -5.26 24.37
N CYS A 60 -10.79 -4.84 23.81
CA CYS A 60 -10.75 -4.18 22.50
C CYS A 60 -9.43 -4.39 21.77
N PHE A 61 -9.45 -4.17 20.45
CA PHE A 61 -8.24 -3.95 19.69
C PHE A 61 -8.29 -2.62 18.93
N ILE A 62 -7.12 -2.07 18.65
CA ILE A 62 -6.93 -0.82 17.91
C ILE A 62 -6.27 -1.15 16.60
N LEU A 63 -6.86 -0.68 15.49
CA LEU A 63 -6.28 -0.76 14.16
C LEU A 63 -6.07 0.64 13.58
N ASP A 64 -4.84 0.96 13.20
CA ASP A 64 -4.46 2.15 12.42
C ASP A 64 -3.64 1.68 11.21
N ILE A 65 -4.30 1.46 10.08
CA ILE A 65 -3.68 0.99 8.85
C ILE A 65 -4.14 1.85 7.67
N GLU A 66 -3.20 2.47 6.96
CA GLU A 66 -3.45 3.32 5.81
C GLU A 66 -4.50 4.42 6.09
N HIS A 67 -5.70 4.29 5.56
CA HIS A 67 -6.80 5.23 5.74
C HIS A 67 -7.81 4.79 6.80
N ILE A 68 -7.69 3.55 7.28
CA ILE A 68 -8.59 2.95 8.25
C ILE A 68 -8.00 3.15 9.63
N ARG A 69 -8.80 3.76 10.50
CA ARG A 69 -8.52 3.85 11.91
C ARG A 69 -9.77 3.49 12.67
N LEU A 70 -9.67 2.47 13.48
CA LEU A 70 -10.81 2.00 14.26
C LEU A 70 -10.37 1.48 15.64
N LEU A 71 -11.35 1.46 16.53
CA LEU A 71 -11.30 0.81 17.81
C LEU A 71 -12.45 -0.21 17.83
N CYS A 72 -12.09 -1.50 17.86
CA CYS A 72 -13.03 -2.60 17.83
C CYS A 72 -13.27 -3.13 19.24
N TYR A 73 -14.52 -3.25 19.60
CA TYR A 73 -15.02 -3.97 20.77
C TYR A 73 -15.73 -5.24 20.33
N ARG A 74 -16.18 -6.03 21.29
CA ARG A 74 -16.87 -7.29 21.05
C ARG A 74 -18.16 -7.15 20.23
N ASP A 75 -18.90 -6.06 20.41
CA ASP A 75 -20.24 -5.83 19.85
C ASP A 75 -20.33 -4.62 18.94
N LYS A 76 -19.29 -3.80 18.91
CA LYS A 76 -19.24 -2.56 18.13
C LYS A 76 -17.84 -2.14 17.72
N ALA A 77 -17.75 -1.41 16.62
CA ALA A 77 -16.52 -0.78 16.16
C ALA A 77 -16.71 0.73 16.02
N LEU A 78 -15.73 1.50 16.47
CA LEU A 78 -15.68 2.95 16.33
C LEU A 78 -14.69 3.31 15.23
N VAL A 79 -15.19 3.81 14.09
CA VAL A 79 -14.38 4.21 12.95
C VAL A 79 -14.16 5.71 12.97
N PHE A 80 -12.90 6.13 12.86
CA PHE A 80 -12.49 7.53 12.93
C PHE A 80 -12.49 8.20 11.56
N SER A 81 -12.91 9.47 11.51
CA SER A 81 -12.96 10.29 10.29
C SER A 81 -13.85 9.70 9.17
N PRO A 82 -15.12 9.38 9.46
CA PRO A 82 -16.04 8.82 8.48
C PRO A 82 -16.35 9.78 7.32
N ASP A 83 -16.12 11.08 7.51
CA ASP A 83 -16.37 12.12 6.47
C ASP A 83 -15.50 11.97 5.22
N ARG A 84 -14.42 11.19 5.28
CA ARG A 84 -13.52 10.97 4.14
C ARG A 84 -14.14 9.97 3.16
N GLU A 85 -14.09 10.29 1.88
CA GLU A 85 -14.65 9.46 0.81
C GLU A 85 -14.12 8.02 0.83
N ILE A 86 -12.80 7.85 1.07
CA ILE A 86 -12.16 6.54 1.19
C ILE A 86 -12.67 5.77 2.42
N THR A 87 -12.88 6.46 3.55
CA THR A 87 -13.42 5.83 4.77
C THR A 87 -14.90 5.48 4.60
N LYS A 88 -15.67 6.27 3.85
CA LYS A 88 -17.06 5.94 3.50
C LYS A 88 -17.16 4.68 2.66
N SER A 89 -16.26 4.51 1.68
CA SER A 89 -16.19 3.27 0.90
C SER A 89 -15.90 2.06 1.79
N PHE A 90 -14.96 2.19 2.71
CA PHE A 90 -14.68 1.15 3.70
C PHE A 90 -15.90 0.83 4.58
N LEU A 91 -16.61 1.86 5.06
CA LEU A 91 -17.83 1.67 5.86
C LEU A 91 -18.92 0.93 5.08
N GLN A 92 -19.10 1.24 3.81
CA GLN A 92 -20.05 0.55 2.93
C GLN A 92 -19.65 -0.92 2.72
N ASP A 93 -18.37 -1.18 2.45
CA ASP A 93 -17.84 -2.54 2.31
C ASP A 93 -18.07 -3.32 3.64
N LEU A 94 -17.76 -2.74 4.80
CA LEU A 94 -17.95 -3.37 6.11
C LEU A 94 -19.44 -3.65 6.44
N ILE A 95 -20.35 -2.72 6.13
CA ILE A 95 -21.80 -2.93 6.32
C ILE A 95 -22.27 -4.08 5.44
N SER A 96 -21.83 -4.12 4.20
CA SER A 96 -22.12 -5.19 3.25
C SER A 96 -21.65 -6.55 3.79
N ASP A 97 -20.43 -6.59 4.33
CA ASP A 97 -19.84 -7.80 4.92
C ASP A 97 -20.61 -8.25 6.18
N LEU A 98 -21.06 -7.32 7.02
CA LEU A 98 -21.85 -7.61 8.22
C LEU A 98 -23.28 -8.04 7.90
N SER A 99 -23.90 -7.49 6.85
CA SER A 99 -25.25 -7.83 6.43
C SER A 99 -25.35 -9.15 5.69
N ALA A 100 -24.27 -9.79 5.44
CA ALA A 100 -24.10 -10.75 4.37
C ALA A 100 -24.42 -12.20 4.71
N GLU A 101 -25.44 -12.60 4.20
CA GLU A 101 -25.48 -13.78 3.30
C GLU A 101 -24.48 -13.73 2.12
N GLU A 102 -24.09 -12.57 1.62
CA GLU A 102 -23.09 -12.34 0.56
C GLU A 102 -21.63 -12.56 0.98
N PHE A 103 -21.26 -12.40 2.23
CA PHE A 103 -19.93 -12.75 2.75
C PHE A 103 -19.56 -14.22 2.46
N ARG A 104 -20.53 -15.09 2.36
CA ARG A 104 -20.34 -16.49 1.93
C ARG A 104 -20.08 -16.65 0.44
N SER A 105 -20.54 -15.76 -0.42
CA SER A 105 -20.41 -15.87 -1.87
C SER A 105 -19.15 -15.21 -2.44
N LEU A 106 -18.59 -14.20 -1.77
CA LEU A 106 -17.33 -13.54 -2.15
C LEU A 106 -16.08 -14.34 -1.78
N LYS A 107 -16.23 -15.40 -0.98
CA LYS A 107 -15.17 -16.33 -0.56
C LYS A 107 -14.65 -17.27 -1.67
N ASN A 108 -14.73 -16.90 -2.94
CA ASN A 108 -14.18 -17.70 -4.03
C ASN A 108 -12.65 -17.60 -4.19
N HIS A 109 -11.94 -17.08 -3.21
CA HIS A 109 -10.48 -17.16 -3.15
C HIS A 109 -10.03 -18.23 -2.13
N SER A 110 -9.09 -19.02 -2.52
CA SER A 110 -8.40 -20.22 -2.03
C SER A 110 -8.51 -20.66 -0.55
N ILE A 111 -8.92 -19.81 0.38
CA ILE A 111 -8.99 -20.09 1.83
C ILE A 111 -10.35 -20.71 2.21
N THR A 112 -11.35 -20.59 1.35
CA THR A 112 -12.74 -21.00 1.63
C THR A 112 -12.91 -22.50 1.87
N GLN A 113 -11.99 -23.35 1.38
CA GLN A 113 -12.10 -24.80 1.58
C GLN A 113 -11.90 -25.22 3.04
N TYR A 114 -11.10 -24.48 3.80
CA TYR A 114 -10.82 -24.82 5.21
C TYR A 114 -12.00 -24.45 6.13
N TYR A 115 -12.65 -23.29 5.85
CA TYR A 115 -13.83 -22.84 6.62
C TYR A 115 -15.13 -23.58 6.30
N GLN A 116 -15.22 -24.30 5.16
CA GLN A 116 -16.42 -25.07 4.82
C GLN A 116 -16.64 -26.28 5.72
N ASN A 117 -15.64 -26.78 6.41
CA ASN A 117 -15.77 -27.90 7.34
C ASN A 117 -16.31 -27.48 8.74
N SER A 118 -16.36 -26.16 9.02
CA SER A 118 -16.89 -25.60 10.27
C SER A 118 -18.28 -24.99 10.07
N ARG A 119 -19.19 -25.73 9.44
CA ARG A 119 -20.48 -25.27 8.88
C ARG A 119 -21.47 -24.62 9.86
N ASP A 120 -21.20 -24.59 11.16
CA ASP A 120 -22.15 -24.13 12.19
C ASP A 120 -21.64 -22.99 13.10
N LYS A 121 -20.42 -22.48 12.90
CA LYS A 121 -19.91 -21.38 13.73
C LYS A 121 -20.15 -20.02 13.03
N LYS A 122 -21.00 -19.18 13.64
CA LYS A 122 -21.15 -17.77 13.28
C LYS A 122 -19.78 -17.10 13.42
N THR A 123 -19.29 -16.46 12.35
CA THR A 123 -18.03 -15.72 12.40
C THR A 123 -18.14 -14.58 13.40
N ASP A 124 -17.19 -14.47 14.31
CA ASP A 124 -17.19 -13.44 15.34
C ASP A 124 -17.04 -12.03 14.72
N PHE A 125 -17.66 -11.03 15.32
CA PHE A 125 -17.69 -9.66 14.81
C PHE A 125 -16.29 -9.07 14.61
N GLU A 126 -15.40 -9.31 15.55
CA GLU A 126 -14.00 -8.86 15.50
C GLU A 126 -13.24 -9.40 14.28
N HIS A 127 -13.50 -10.65 13.87
CA HIS A 127 -12.91 -11.25 12.68
C HIS A 127 -13.38 -10.55 11.41
N ILE A 128 -14.69 -10.31 11.31
CA ILE A 128 -15.28 -9.63 10.14
C ILE A 128 -14.69 -8.23 10.00
N VAL A 129 -14.58 -7.49 11.10
CA VAL A 129 -14.01 -6.13 11.10
C VAL A 129 -12.56 -6.13 10.68
N LEU A 130 -11.75 -7.08 11.16
CA LEU A 130 -10.34 -7.19 10.79
C LEU A 130 -10.18 -7.62 9.33
N GLU A 131 -10.90 -8.66 8.90
CA GLU A 131 -10.87 -9.17 7.52
C GLU A 131 -11.29 -8.09 6.53
N SER A 132 -12.42 -7.40 6.75
CA SER A 132 -12.89 -6.31 5.90
C SER A 132 -11.91 -5.15 5.85
N SER A 133 -11.25 -4.84 6.97
CA SER A 133 -10.22 -3.80 7.03
C SER A 133 -9.00 -4.16 6.18
N LEU A 134 -8.45 -5.36 6.33
CA LEU A 134 -7.29 -5.82 5.55
C LEU A 134 -7.65 -5.96 4.07
N HIS A 135 -8.81 -6.52 3.76
CA HIS A 135 -9.33 -6.63 2.40
C HIS A 135 -9.42 -5.27 1.70
N ASN A 136 -9.97 -4.26 2.38
CA ASN A 136 -10.10 -2.92 1.82
C ASN A 136 -8.74 -2.26 1.56
N VAL A 137 -7.74 -2.49 2.42
CA VAL A 137 -6.37 -2.00 2.20
C VAL A 137 -5.72 -2.68 1.00
N VAL A 138 -5.80 -4.01 0.89
CA VAL A 138 -5.28 -4.78 -0.26
C VAL A 138 -5.97 -4.33 -1.55
N LYS A 139 -7.30 -4.24 -1.56
CA LYS A 139 -8.09 -3.74 -2.68
C LYS A 139 -7.66 -2.34 -3.14
N LYS A 140 -7.37 -1.45 -2.20
CA LYS A 140 -6.83 -0.11 -2.50
C LYS A 140 -5.44 -0.20 -3.14
N PHE A 141 -4.56 -1.05 -2.63
CA PHE A 141 -3.22 -1.20 -3.19
C PHE A 141 -3.24 -1.84 -4.58
N LYS A 142 -4.04 -2.89 -4.78
CA LYS A 142 -4.22 -3.52 -6.10
C LYS A 142 -4.78 -2.52 -7.13
N ARG A 143 -5.79 -1.71 -6.77
CA ARG A 143 -6.27 -0.62 -7.64
C ARG A 143 -5.19 0.41 -7.97
N HIS A 144 -4.32 0.70 -7.02
CA HIS A 144 -3.23 1.65 -7.27
C HIS A 144 -2.24 1.10 -8.30
N LEU A 145 -1.92 -0.20 -8.24
CA LEU A 145 -1.10 -0.89 -9.26
C LEU A 145 -1.77 -0.89 -10.63
N GLU A 146 -3.07 -1.17 -10.71
CA GLU A 146 -3.84 -1.14 -11.96
C GLU A 146 -3.79 0.23 -12.66
N ILE A 147 -3.69 1.32 -11.90
CA ILE A 147 -3.56 2.68 -12.44
C ILE A 147 -2.10 2.98 -12.85
N ILE A 148 -1.14 2.56 -12.04
CA ILE A 148 0.28 2.82 -12.29
C ILE A 148 0.78 2.08 -13.53
N LYS A 149 0.43 0.81 -13.68
CA LYS A 149 0.93 -0.07 -14.74
C LYS A 149 0.81 0.52 -16.14
N PRO A 150 -0.38 0.86 -16.67
CA PRO A 150 -0.51 1.41 -18.02
C PRO A 150 0.17 2.78 -18.17
N ALA A 151 0.18 3.58 -17.11
CA ALA A 151 0.83 4.89 -17.14
C ALA A 151 2.37 4.76 -17.22
N LEU A 152 2.93 3.78 -16.51
CA LEU A 152 4.35 3.46 -16.55
C LEU A 152 4.73 2.89 -17.91
N ASP A 153 4.02 1.90 -18.42
CA ASP A 153 4.28 1.28 -19.73
C ASP A 153 4.29 2.33 -20.85
N THR A 154 3.31 3.23 -20.86
CA THR A 154 3.24 4.33 -21.84
C THR A 154 4.44 5.27 -21.72
N LEU A 155 4.85 5.60 -20.50
CA LEU A 155 6.01 6.47 -20.27
C LEU A 155 7.31 5.80 -20.72
N LEU A 156 7.52 4.53 -20.38
CA LEU A 156 8.72 3.77 -20.78
C LEU A 156 8.83 3.63 -22.29
N GLN A 157 7.73 3.33 -22.99
CA GLN A 157 7.68 3.29 -24.45
C GLN A 157 8.03 4.65 -25.07
N THR A 158 7.49 5.74 -24.53
CA THR A 158 7.79 7.09 -24.99
C THR A 158 9.26 7.43 -24.83
N ILE A 159 9.87 7.05 -23.70
CA ILE A 159 11.30 7.27 -23.43
C ILE A 159 12.18 6.44 -24.36
N ALA A 160 11.80 5.21 -24.63
CA ALA A 160 12.54 4.34 -25.55
C ALA A 160 12.56 4.88 -27.00
N GLN A 161 11.47 5.55 -27.43
CA GLN A 161 11.39 6.17 -28.74
C GLN A 161 12.10 7.53 -28.80
N GLU A 162 11.86 8.37 -27.79
CA GLU A 162 12.40 9.72 -27.70
C GLU A 162 12.87 10.04 -26.28
N PRO A 163 14.17 9.91 -25.98
CA PRO A 163 14.72 10.16 -24.64
C PRO A 163 14.85 11.65 -24.34
N ALA A 164 13.72 12.37 -24.33
CA ALA A 164 13.70 13.78 -23.99
C ALA A 164 13.88 14.02 -22.49
N THR A 165 14.59 15.09 -22.11
CA THR A 165 14.82 15.46 -20.69
C THR A 165 13.53 15.56 -19.87
N TYR A 166 12.42 16.01 -20.50
CA TYR A 166 11.11 16.08 -19.85
C TYR A 166 10.60 14.70 -19.42
N ASN A 167 10.71 13.70 -20.31
CA ASN A 167 10.28 12.33 -20.03
C ASN A 167 11.11 11.68 -18.93
N LEU A 168 12.41 11.95 -18.89
CA LEU A 168 13.31 11.48 -17.82
C LEU A 168 12.93 12.09 -16.45
N ARG A 169 12.54 13.37 -16.40
CA ARG A 169 12.01 13.99 -15.16
C ARG A 169 10.73 13.32 -14.69
N ARG A 170 9.82 12.96 -15.59
CA ARG A 170 8.60 12.21 -15.26
C ARG A 170 8.94 10.84 -14.67
N LEU A 171 9.91 10.14 -15.27
CA LEU A 171 10.38 8.84 -14.78
C LEU A 171 10.94 8.93 -13.36
N LEU A 172 11.70 9.97 -13.04
CA LEU A 172 12.18 10.21 -11.68
C LEU A 172 11.02 10.43 -10.67
N ALA A 173 9.99 11.17 -11.08
CA ALA A 173 8.80 11.37 -10.25
C ALA A 173 8.06 10.05 -10.02
N PHE A 174 7.91 9.22 -11.06
CA PHE A 174 7.35 7.87 -10.96
C PHE A 174 8.14 6.98 -10.00
N ARG A 175 9.46 6.92 -10.16
CA ARG A 175 10.35 6.15 -9.28
C ARG A 175 10.20 6.56 -7.81
N LYS A 176 10.11 7.86 -7.54
CA LYS A 176 9.87 8.37 -6.18
C LYS A 176 8.52 7.91 -5.64
N SER A 177 7.44 8.08 -6.42
CA SER A 177 6.09 7.67 -6.03
C SER A 177 6.01 6.16 -5.76
N LEU A 178 6.64 5.36 -6.63
CA LEU A 178 6.69 3.91 -6.51
C LEU A 178 7.48 3.46 -5.26
N SER A 179 8.59 4.13 -4.94
CA SER A 179 9.35 3.86 -3.71
C SER A 179 8.56 4.24 -2.46
N GLU A 180 7.75 5.30 -2.53
CA GLU A 180 6.84 5.67 -1.44
C GLU A 180 5.71 4.66 -1.26
N PHE A 181 5.20 4.11 -2.35
CA PHE A 181 4.18 3.08 -2.33
C PHE A 181 4.73 1.76 -1.76
N GLU A 182 5.88 1.30 -2.23
CA GLU A 182 6.61 0.14 -1.70
C GLU A 182 6.82 0.23 -0.17
N LEU A 183 7.22 1.41 0.31
CA LEU A 183 7.40 1.61 1.74
C LEU A 183 6.10 1.42 2.53
N ASN A 184 4.96 1.89 1.99
CA ASN A 184 3.66 1.73 2.64
C ASN A 184 3.23 0.26 2.68
N VAL A 185 3.36 -0.46 1.57
CA VAL A 185 3.08 -1.91 1.49
C VAL A 185 3.98 -2.67 2.46
N GLY A 186 5.29 -2.40 2.43
CA GLY A 186 6.25 -3.03 3.35
C GLY A 186 5.99 -2.73 4.83
N HIS A 187 5.39 -1.58 5.16
CA HIS A 187 4.94 -1.30 6.53
C HIS A 187 3.76 -2.20 6.93
N CYS A 188 2.77 -2.38 6.04
CA CYS A 188 1.64 -3.27 6.30
C CYS A 188 2.09 -4.72 6.42
N LEU A 189 2.97 -5.17 5.53
CA LEU A 189 3.55 -6.51 5.56
C LEU A 189 4.30 -6.78 6.87
N ARG A 190 5.14 -5.84 7.32
CA ARG A 190 5.84 -5.96 8.61
C ARG A 190 4.89 -6.00 9.80
N LEU A 191 3.79 -5.24 9.77
CA LEU A 191 2.78 -5.28 10.82
C LEU A 191 2.15 -6.67 10.92
N VAL A 192 1.69 -7.22 9.79
CA VAL A 192 1.05 -8.55 9.75
C VAL A 192 2.03 -9.63 10.22
N ARG A 193 3.27 -9.63 9.71
CA ARG A 193 4.31 -10.58 10.14
C ARG A 193 4.67 -10.46 11.62
N ALA A 194 4.75 -9.24 12.16
CA ALA A 194 5.04 -9.04 13.56
C ALA A 194 3.92 -9.55 14.46
N LEU A 195 2.67 -9.45 14.00
CA LEU A 195 1.51 -9.98 14.72
C LEU A 195 1.51 -11.51 14.71
N MET A 196 1.77 -12.14 13.55
CA MET A 196 1.88 -13.61 13.43
C MET A 196 3.04 -14.21 14.23
N ALA A 197 4.06 -13.41 14.52
CA ALA A 197 5.19 -13.86 15.34
C ALA A 197 4.92 -13.86 16.85
N ASN A 198 3.72 -13.40 17.29
CA ASN A 198 3.38 -13.29 18.70
C ASN A 198 1.99 -13.88 18.98
N ASP A 199 1.99 -15.10 19.51
CA ASP A 199 0.78 -15.87 19.84
C ASP A 199 -0.12 -15.13 20.86
N GLU A 200 0.47 -14.37 21.79
CA GLU A 200 -0.30 -13.61 22.79
C GLU A 200 -1.10 -12.48 22.12
N ASP A 201 -0.50 -11.80 21.13
CA ASP A 201 -1.19 -10.75 20.37
C ASP A 201 -2.27 -11.34 19.47
N LEU A 202 -2.05 -12.53 18.87
CA LEU A 202 -3.05 -13.25 18.08
C LEU A 202 -4.28 -13.63 18.91
N VAL A 203 -4.06 -14.26 20.06
CA VAL A 203 -5.15 -14.63 20.98
C VAL A 203 -5.86 -13.39 21.51
N GLY A 204 -5.13 -12.30 21.73
CA GLY A 204 -5.69 -11.03 22.18
C GLY A 204 -6.63 -10.35 21.20
N LEU A 205 -6.68 -10.77 19.93
CA LEU A 205 -7.64 -10.29 18.93
C LEU A 205 -9.02 -10.94 19.05
N TYR A 206 -9.13 -12.08 19.73
CA TYR A 206 -10.42 -12.72 20.03
C TYR A 206 -11.08 -12.04 21.21
N LEU A 207 -12.02 -11.14 20.94
CA LEU A 207 -12.72 -10.38 21.97
C LEU A 207 -13.92 -11.14 22.53
N THR A 208 -14.56 -11.95 21.69
CA THR A 208 -15.76 -12.73 22.07
C THR A 208 -15.38 -13.93 22.93
N HIS A 209 -14.24 -14.54 22.69
CA HIS A 209 -13.77 -15.75 23.38
C HIS A 209 -12.43 -15.49 24.08
N SER A 210 -12.43 -14.61 25.07
CA SER A 210 -11.23 -14.21 25.83
C SER A 210 -10.57 -15.34 26.65
N ASP A 211 -11.28 -16.46 26.87
CA ASP A 211 -10.78 -17.62 27.64
C ASP A 211 -10.05 -18.67 26.78
N ARG A 212 -9.71 -18.33 25.51
CA ARG A 212 -8.98 -19.24 24.62
C ARG A 212 -7.58 -19.52 25.15
N LYS A 213 -7.10 -20.73 24.89
CA LYS A 213 -5.69 -21.09 25.17
C LYS A 213 -4.79 -20.36 24.15
N ILE A 214 -3.56 -20.07 24.56
CA ILE A 214 -2.54 -19.42 23.71
C ILE A 214 -2.31 -20.19 22.40
N THR A 215 -2.58 -21.47 22.36
CA THR A 215 -2.44 -22.35 21.18
C THR A 215 -3.67 -22.39 20.29
N ASP A 216 -4.76 -21.70 20.62
CA ASP A 216 -6.03 -21.74 19.88
C ASP A 216 -6.23 -20.44 19.08
N HIS A 217 -5.38 -20.20 18.08
CA HIS A 217 -5.36 -19.03 17.23
C HIS A 217 -5.28 -19.35 15.73
N GLU A 218 -5.45 -20.61 15.34
CA GLU A 218 -5.28 -21.08 13.95
C GLU A 218 -6.14 -20.31 12.94
N GLU A 219 -7.37 -19.93 13.28
CA GLU A 219 -8.27 -19.19 12.39
C GLU A 219 -7.73 -17.79 12.08
N MET A 220 -7.21 -17.07 13.08
CA MET A 220 -6.64 -15.74 12.91
C MET A 220 -5.30 -15.80 12.17
N GLU A 221 -4.49 -16.80 12.45
CA GLU A 221 -3.22 -17.03 11.80
C GLU A 221 -3.41 -17.26 10.29
N LEU A 222 -4.32 -18.18 9.91
CA LEU A 222 -4.67 -18.42 8.50
C LEU A 222 -5.18 -17.17 7.78
N LEU A 223 -6.00 -16.37 8.46
CA LEU A 223 -6.47 -15.10 7.92
C LEU A 223 -5.30 -14.16 7.62
N LEU A 224 -4.40 -14.00 8.58
CA LEU A 224 -3.25 -13.11 8.45
C LEU A 224 -2.22 -13.62 7.44
N GLU A 225 -1.99 -14.95 7.35
CA GLU A 225 -1.15 -15.58 6.33
C GLU A 225 -1.63 -15.24 4.92
N ALA A 226 -2.94 -15.32 4.68
CA ALA A 226 -3.51 -14.99 3.39
C ALA A 226 -3.26 -13.53 3.00
N TYR A 227 -3.49 -12.60 3.91
CA TYR A 227 -3.20 -11.18 3.65
C TYR A 227 -1.70 -10.89 3.57
N CYS A 228 -0.87 -11.64 4.30
CA CYS A 228 0.57 -11.59 4.15
C CYS A 228 0.98 -11.91 2.70
N ALA A 229 0.45 -13.02 2.14
CA ALA A 229 0.70 -13.40 0.76
C ALA A 229 0.21 -12.35 -0.25
N ASP A 230 -0.97 -11.74 -0.03
CA ASP A 230 -1.46 -10.64 -0.85
C ASP A 230 -0.53 -9.42 -0.85
N PHE A 231 -0.01 -9.02 0.33
CA PHE A 231 0.96 -7.92 0.42
C PHE A 231 2.30 -8.26 -0.22
N GLU A 232 2.77 -9.51 -0.11
CA GLU A 232 3.98 -9.98 -0.78
C GLU A 232 3.84 -9.96 -2.30
N GLU A 233 2.69 -10.36 -2.84
CA GLU A 233 2.37 -10.27 -4.26
C GLU A 233 2.46 -8.81 -4.76
N ILE A 234 1.85 -7.88 -4.03
CA ILE A 234 1.89 -6.45 -4.34
C ILE A 234 3.34 -5.91 -4.28
N GLU A 235 4.12 -6.29 -3.27
CA GLU A 235 5.52 -5.88 -3.12
C GLU A 235 6.37 -6.40 -4.29
N ALA A 236 6.17 -7.64 -4.73
CA ALA A 236 6.84 -8.23 -5.87
C ALA A 236 6.50 -7.51 -7.18
N GLU A 237 5.25 -7.13 -7.41
CA GLU A 237 4.84 -6.36 -8.59
C GLU A 237 5.47 -4.96 -8.61
N ILE A 238 5.52 -4.28 -7.46
CA ILE A 238 6.22 -3.00 -7.31
C ILE A 238 7.71 -3.13 -7.66
N LYS A 239 8.35 -4.21 -7.21
CA LYS A 239 9.75 -4.49 -7.50
C LYS A 239 9.97 -4.66 -9.00
N THR A 240 9.11 -5.40 -9.69
CA THR A 240 9.14 -5.56 -11.15
C THR A 240 9.05 -4.21 -11.87
N PHE A 241 8.17 -3.31 -11.42
CA PHE A 241 8.09 -1.96 -12.00
C PHE A 241 9.37 -1.15 -11.80
N LYS A 242 10.02 -1.28 -10.66
CA LYS A 242 11.30 -0.61 -10.38
C LYS A 242 12.42 -1.15 -11.27
N GLU A 243 12.45 -2.45 -11.51
CA GLU A 243 13.39 -3.10 -12.43
C GLU A 243 13.18 -2.59 -13.86
N MET A 244 11.92 -2.53 -14.35
CA MET A 244 11.61 -1.97 -15.67
C MET A 244 12.09 -0.50 -15.83
N ILE A 245 11.95 0.30 -14.78
CA ILE A 245 12.45 1.68 -14.76
C ILE A 245 13.98 1.70 -14.85
N GLU A 246 14.66 0.85 -14.12
CA GLU A 246 16.12 0.79 -14.10
C GLU A 246 16.68 0.31 -15.44
N ASP A 247 16.09 -0.73 -16.04
CA ASP A 247 16.45 -1.23 -17.36
C ASP A 247 16.30 -0.15 -18.44
N THR A 248 15.21 0.61 -18.38
CA THR A 248 14.98 1.73 -19.30
C THR A 248 16.01 2.83 -19.12
N ASN A 249 16.41 3.16 -17.89
CA ASN A 249 17.48 4.13 -17.63
C ASN A 249 18.82 3.68 -18.20
N GLN A 250 19.16 2.41 -18.04
CA GLN A 250 20.38 1.83 -18.60
C GLN A 250 20.37 1.85 -20.13
N PHE A 251 19.24 1.48 -20.74
CA PHE A 251 19.07 1.54 -22.20
C PHE A 251 19.25 2.97 -22.73
N VAL A 252 18.63 3.96 -22.09
CA VAL A 252 18.78 5.37 -22.48
C VAL A 252 20.21 5.84 -22.32
N GLY A 253 20.90 5.47 -21.23
CA GLY A 253 22.30 5.77 -21.01
C GLY A 253 23.18 5.23 -22.15
N ALA A 254 23.04 3.95 -22.48
CA ALA A 254 23.80 3.31 -23.58
C ALA A 254 23.48 3.94 -24.94
N HIS A 255 22.22 4.31 -25.20
CA HIS A 255 21.82 5.00 -26.43
C HIS A 255 22.50 6.38 -26.57
N LEU A 256 22.48 7.19 -25.50
CA LEU A 256 23.12 8.51 -25.49
C LEU A 256 24.62 8.41 -25.67
N ASP A 257 25.29 7.44 -25.07
CA ASP A 257 26.72 7.19 -25.26
C ASP A 257 27.03 6.78 -26.71
N SER A 258 26.18 5.96 -27.32
CA SER A 258 26.31 5.58 -28.74
C SER A 258 26.18 6.81 -29.66
N VAL A 259 25.17 7.66 -29.42
CA VAL A 259 25.00 8.92 -30.19
C VAL A 259 26.18 9.86 -30.01
N ARG A 260 26.67 10.02 -28.78
CA ARG A 260 27.85 10.82 -28.47
C ARG A 260 29.09 10.31 -29.22
N ASN A 261 29.34 9.00 -29.19
CA ASN A 261 30.45 8.40 -29.91
C ASN A 261 30.35 8.60 -31.42
N LYS A 262 29.13 8.51 -31.98
CA LYS A 262 28.88 8.79 -33.41
C LYS A 262 29.19 10.24 -33.77
N MET A 263 28.77 11.20 -32.92
CA MET A 263 29.05 12.64 -33.11
C MET A 263 30.54 12.93 -33.05
N ILE A 264 31.28 12.33 -32.11
CA ILE A 264 32.75 12.48 -32.02
C ILE A 264 33.43 11.96 -33.29
N ARG A 265 33.03 10.77 -33.77
CA ARG A 265 33.58 10.21 -35.01
C ARG A 265 33.30 11.10 -36.23
N MET A 266 32.06 11.64 -36.33
CA MET A 266 31.72 12.59 -37.39
C MET A 266 32.54 13.87 -37.30
N GLY A 267 32.74 14.43 -36.11
CA GLY A 267 33.60 15.57 -35.85
C GLY A 267 35.03 15.33 -36.34
N LEU A 268 35.64 14.20 -35.99
CA LEU A 268 36.96 13.83 -36.45
C LEU A 268 37.07 13.71 -38.00
N VAL A 269 36.05 13.10 -38.63
CA VAL A 269 36.03 13.00 -40.10
C VAL A 269 35.94 14.39 -40.74
N MET A 270 35.11 15.29 -40.18
CA MET A 270 35.00 16.67 -40.66
C MET A 270 36.32 17.46 -40.51
N GLU A 271 37.00 17.31 -39.36
CA GLU A 271 38.30 17.92 -39.12
C GLU A 271 39.38 17.38 -40.12
N MET A 272 39.42 16.07 -40.34
CA MET A 272 40.33 15.46 -41.33
C MET A 272 40.05 15.97 -42.74
N ALA A 273 38.78 16.10 -43.14
CA ALA A 273 38.40 16.65 -44.43
C ALA A 273 38.80 18.13 -44.57
N ALA A 274 38.62 18.95 -43.50
CA ALA A 274 39.07 20.33 -43.48
C ALA A 274 40.58 20.49 -43.62
N VAL A 275 41.37 19.65 -42.94
CA VAL A 275 42.83 19.61 -43.07
C VAL A 275 43.25 19.20 -44.49
N ALA A 276 42.62 18.18 -45.09
CA ALA A 276 42.89 17.73 -46.43
C ALA A 276 42.62 18.82 -47.47
N LEU A 277 41.50 19.53 -47.36
CA LEU A 277 41.15 20.65 -48.23
C LEU A 277 42.10 21.84 -48.07
N GLY A 278 42.46 22.14 -46.81
CA GLY A 278 43.42 23.22 -46.50
C GLY A 278 44.82 22.94 -47.07
N SER A 279 45.30 21.71 -46.93
CA SER A 279 46.59 21.30 -47.47
C SER A 279 46.61 21.26 -49.04
N GLY A 280 45.44 20.87 -49.63
CA GLY A 280 45.31 20.91 -51.11
C GLY A 280 45.26 22.33 -51.64
N ALA A 281 44.65 23.29 -50.93
CA ALA A 281 44.70 24.70 -51.35
C ALA A 281 46.10 25.32 -51.30
N VAL A 282 46.90 25.00 -50.27
CA VAL A 282 48.27 25.44 -50.13
C VAL A 282 49.15 24.83 -51.25
N ALA A 283 49.02 23.51 -51.54
CA ALA A 283 49.71 22.87 -52.59
C ALA A 283 49.36 23.43 -53.99
N GLY A 284 48.10 23.79 -54.21
CA GLY A 284 47.64 24.44 -55.45
C GLY A 284 48.18 25.85 -55.68
N GLN A 285 48.47 26.62 -54.62
CA GLN A 285 49.12 27.91 -54.69
C GLN A 285 50.61 27.80 -55.03
N CYS A 286 51.30 26.83 -54.43
CA CYS A 286 52.73 26.60 -54.75
C CYS A 286 53.02 26.04 -56.19
N TRP A 287 52.01 25.57 -56.89
CA TRP A 287 52.14 25.10 -58.26
C TRP A 287 51.90 26.19 -59.30
N ASN A 288 51.31 27.28 -58.89
CA ASN A 288 50.94 28.40 -59.78
C ASN A 288 51.93 29.58 -59.71
N GLU A 289 52.99 29.50 -58.89
CA GLU A 289 54.20 30.34 -58.91
C GLU A 289 55.37 29.61 -59.64
#